data_62a23c7787cf63aeacfb41601191803b
#
_entry.id   62a23c7787cf63aeacfb41601191803b
#
_cell.length_a   1.000
_cell.length_b   1.000
_cell.length_c   1.000
_cell.angle_alpha   90.00
_cell.angle_beta   90.00
_cell.angle_gamma   90.00
#
_symmetry.space_group_name_H-M   'P 1'
#
loop_
_entity.id
_entity.type
_entity.pdbx_description
1 polymer ?
#
loop_
_entity_poly.entity_id
_entity_poly.type
_entity_poly.pdbx_seq_one_letter_code
_entity_poly.pdbx_strand_id
1 'polypeptide(L)'
;VVTTVFALSTNHVPQEFLNAAWFNFGSHVIPVLFLLVFTIGIISYNGREPRFERHGLWTIIWIIALITGGCCASGVWFFKNVMVLRIIGCVAAIFNFLNLISIPKHPSKSNLTITWTYVILTNIVVTTMMYIVFVLVENGQTEVVGILSNLPIISIALLAHSTCTSIGTDITAQHVYILAWQIWPSLTFSLMTIVTYDFGWIWMLCISIVSTIIVIIIQLTVLTKILY
;
A
#
# COMPACT_ATOMS: atom_id res chain seq x y z
N VAL A 1 1.93 7.39 -9.61
CA VAL A 1 1.43 7.24 -11.00
C VAL A 1 -0.04 7.64 -11.08
N VAL A 2 -0.96 7.04 -10.30
CA VAL A 2 -2.41 7.37 -10.32
C VAL A 2 -2.65 8.85 -10.04
N THR A 3 -2.03 9.39 -9.00
CA THR A 3 -2.12 10.82 -8.64
C THR A 3 -1.48 11.74 -9.70
N THR A 4 -0.46 11.30 -10.40
CA THR A 4 0.18 12.08 -11.48
C THR A 4 -0.68 12.10 -12.73
N VAL A 5 -1.32 10.97 -13.08
CA VAL A 5 -2.26 10.88 -14.20
C VAL A 5 -3.50 11.74 -13.91
N PHE A 6 -4.01 11.70 -12.68
CA PHE A 6 -5.06 12.59 -12.21
C PHE A 6 -4.69 14.06 -12.39
N ALA A 7 -3.51 14.44 -11.93
CA ALA A 7 -3.00 15.80 -12.03
C ALA A 7 -2.88 16.30 -13.48
N LEU A 8 -2.51 15.44 -14.40
CA LEU A 8 -2.35 15.76 -15.83
C LEU A 8 -3.68 15.77 -16.60
N SER A 9 -4.69 15.01 -16.15
CA SER A 9 -5.99 14.91 -16.83
C SER A 9 -6.96 16.03 -16.46
N THR A 10 -6.78 16.67 -15.31
CA THR A 10 -7.63 17.77 -14.86
C THR A 10 -7.04 19.11 -15.28
N ASN A 11 -7.54 19.70 -16.37
CA ASN A 11 -7.30 21.13 -16.69
C ASN A 11 -7.91 22.08 -15.64
N HIS A 12 -8.60 21.54 -14.66
CA HIS A 12 -9.30 22.25 -13.62
C HIS A 12 -8.95 21.68 -12.25
N VAL A 13 -8.44 22.50 -11.38
CA VAL A 13 -8.69 22.52 -9.95
C VAL A 13 -7.61 21.91 -9.07
N PRO A 14 -6.70 22.77 -8.61
CA PRO A 14 -5.81 22.45 -7.50
C PRO A 14 -6.53 21.88 -6.27
N GLN A 15 -7.78 22.31 -6.01
CA GLN A 15 -8.56 21.90 -4.84
C GLN A 15 -9.01 20.44 -4.89
N GLU A 16 -9.44 19.94 -6.03
CA GLU A 16 -9.84 18.52 -6.16
C GLU A 16 -8.65 17.60 -6.01
N PHE A 17 -7.50 18.01 -6.52
CA PHE A 17 -6.25 17.28 -6.33
C PHE A 17 -5.82 17.26 -4.86
N LEU A 18 -5.95 18.37 -4.16
CA LEU A 18 -5.69 18.45 -2.73
C LEU A 18 -6.64 17.55 -1.93
N ASN A 19 -7.91 17.53 -2.27
CA ASN A 19 -8.88 16.62 -1.65
C ASN A 19 -8.49 15.16 -1.89
N ALA A 20 -8.18 14.79 -3.13
CA ALA A 20 -7.71 13.44 -3.46
C ALA A 20 -6.43 13.09 -2.68
N ALA A 21 -5.49 14.03 -2.49
CA ALA A 21 -4.29 13.82 -1.71
C ALA A 21 -4.59 13.60 -0.22
N TRP A 22 -5.58 14.30 0.36
CA TRP A 22 -6.02 14.06 1.74
C TRP A 22 -6.65 12.68 1.91
N PHE A 23 -7.53 12.28 1.00
CA PHE A 23 -8.12 10.94 1.02
C PHE A 23 -7.07 9.86 0.81
N ASN A 24 -6.12 10.08 -0.10
CA ASN A 24 -5.00 9.16 -0.29
C ASN A 24 -4.16 9.04 0.98
N PHE A 25 -3.80 10.16 1.62
CA PHE A 25 -3.01 10.15 2.86
C PHE A 25 -3.72 9.39 3.99
N GLY A 26 -5.00 9.68 4.25
CA GLY A 26 -5.78 9.00 5.28
C GLY A 26 -6.02 7.52 4.97
N SER A 27 -6.24 7.15 3.70
CA SER A 27 -6.51 5.78 3.29
C SER A 27 -5.30 4.84 3.36
N HIS A 28 -4.09 5.35 3.63
CA HIS A 28 -2.93 4.48 3.91
C HIS A 28 -3.12 3.58 5.14
N VAL A 29 -4.07 3.88 6.01
CA VAL A 29 -4.46 2.98 7.10
C VAL A 29 -4.93 1.61 6.58
N ILE A 30 -5.50 1.54 5.37
CA ILE A 30 -6.02 0.31 4.77
C ILE A 30 -4.87 -0.70 4.52
N PRO A 31 -3.86 -0.40 3.67
CA PRO A 31 -2.76 -1.33 3.43
C PRO A 31 -1.92 -1.56 4.69
N VAL A 32 -1.75 -0.56 5.56
CA VAL A 32 -0.97 -0.70 6.78
C VAL A 32 -1.58 -1.72 7.74
N LEU A 33 -2.86 -1.60 8.06
CA LEU A 33 -3.53 -2.54 8.95
C LEU A 33 -3.71 -3.91 8.29
N PHE A 34 -3.94 -3.96 6.98
CA PHE A 34 -3.94 -5.20 6.22
C PHE A 34 -2.60 -5.96 6.41
N LEU A 35 -1.47 -5.30 6.20
CA LEU A 35 -0.15 -5.91 6.37
C LEU A 35 0.18 -6.23 7.84
N LEU A 36 -0.31 -5.42 8.79
CA LEU A 36 -0.12 -5.68 10.22
C LEU A 36 -0.76 -7.00 10.65
N VAL A 37 -1.94 -7.35 10.13
CA VAL A 37 -2.60 -8.64 10.38
C VAL A 37 -1.72 -9.79 9.90
N PHE A 38 -1.10 -9.67 8.72
CA PHE A 38 -0.14 -10.67 8.23
C PHE A 38 1.11 -10.76 9.09
N THR A 39 1.64 -9.63 9.56
CA THR A 39 2.80 -9.60 10.46
C THR A 39 2.50 -10.33 11.77
N ILE A 40 1.34 -10.07 12.38
CA ILE A 40 0.88 -10.79 13.58
C ILE A 40 0.76 -12.28 13.28
N GLY A 41 0.21 -12.65 12.13
CA GLY A 41 0.11 -14.04 11.70
C GLY A 41 1.46 -14.73 11.58
N ILE A 42 2.45 -14.06 10.97
CA ILE A 42 3.82 -14.57 10.81
C ILE A 42 4.48 -14.78 12.18
N ILE A 43 4.36 -13.79 13.08
CA ILE A 43 4.93 -13.88 14.43
C ILE A 43 4.27 -15.02 15.24
N SER A 44 2.95 -15.16 15.13
CA SER A 44 2.20 -16.21 15.84
C SER A 44 2.51 -17.62 15.32
N TYR A 45 2.93 -17.72 14.05
CA TYR A 45 3.25 -19.00 13.41
C TYR A 45 4.65 -19.52 13.78
N ASN A 46 5.51 -18.71 14.35
CA ASN A 46 6.94 -18.95 14.55
C ASN A 46 7.24 -20.35 15.12
N GLY A 47 7.53 -21.33 14.24
CA GLY A 47 8.03 -22.65 14.59
C GLY A 47 6.98 -23.75 14.82
N ARG A 48 5.70 -23.53 14.53
CA ARG A 48 4.67 -24.59 14.63
C ARG A 48 4.45 -25.26 13.28
N GLU A 49 4.92 -26.50 13.10
CA GLU A 49 4.49 -27.38 12.00
C GLU A 49 3.47 -28.39 12.55
N PRO A 50 2.37 -28.62 11.83
CA PRO A 50 2.29 -29.39 10.60
C PRO A 50 1.38 -28.76 9.52
N ARG A 51 1.51 -29.24 8.27
CA ARG A 51 0.93 -28.66 7.05
C ARG A 51 -0.59 -28.38 7.10
N PHE A 52 -1.35 -29.14 7.86
CA PHE A 52 -2.81 -28.99 7.96
C PHE A 52 -3.23 -27.76 8.80
N GLU A 53 -2.56 -27.48 9.91
CA GLU A 53 -2.82 -26.29 10.75
C GLU A 53 -2.45 -24.99 10.01
N ARG A 54 -1.49 -25.07 9.11
CA ARG A 54 -1.02 -23.93 8.30
C ARG A 54 -2.11 -23.34 7.41
N HIS A 55 -2.86 -24.17 6.68
CA HIS A 55 -3.91 -23.66 5.78
C HIS A 55 -5.06 -23.03 6.56
N GLY A 56 -5.46 -23.59 7.66
CA GLY A 56 -6.49 -23.02 8.53
C GLY A 56 -6.10 -21.65 9.09
N LEU A 57 -4.86 -21.52 9.59
CA LEU A 57 -4.35 -20.26 10.12
C LEU A 57 -4.30 -19.17 9.04
N TRP A 58 -3.75 -19.47 7.85
CA TRP A 58 -3.71 -18.50 6.76
C TRP A 58 -5.09 -18.08 6.30
N THR A 59 -6.06 -18.99 6.28
CA THR A 59 -7.45 -18.65 5.96
C THR A 59 -8.02 -17.65 6.96
N ILE A 60 -7.80 -17.85 8.27
CA ILE A 60 -8.24 -16.93 9.31
C ILE A 60 -7.56 -15.58 9.16
N ILE A 61 -6.24 -15.55 8.93
CA ILE A 61 -5.48 -14.31 8.70
C ILE A 61 -6.06 -13.54 7.51
N TRP A 62 -6.34 -14.22 6.40
CA TRP A 62 -6.96 -13.62 5.22
C TRP A 62 -8.32 -13.01 5.51
N ILE A 63 -9.20 -13.75 6.21
CA ILE A 63 -10.53 -13.25 6.58
C ILE A 63 -10.40 -11.99 7.45
N ILE A 64 -9.55 -12.02 8.48
CA ILE A 64 -9.34 -10.86 9.36
C ILE A 64 -8.76 -9.68 8.58
N ALA A 65 -7.78 -9.90 7.71
CA ALA A 65 -7.15 -8.85 6.92
C ALA A 65 -8.16 -8.17 5.96
N LEU A 66 -9.00 -8.95 5.28
CA LEU A 66 -10.03 -8.44 4.38
C LEU A 66 -11.12 -7.66 5.12
N ILE A 67 -11.58 -8.18 6.26
CA ILE A 67 -12.56 -7.48 7.11
C ILE A 67 -11.96 -6.16 7.61
N THR A 68 -10.73 -6.20 8.11
CA THR A 68 -10.03 -5.00 8.61
C THR A 68 -9.87 -3.96 7.50
N GLY A 69 -9.41 -4.36 6.31
CA GLY A 69 -9.28 -3.49 5.15
C GLY A 69 -10.61 -2.87 4.74
N GLY A 70 -11.69 -3.66 4.70
CA GLY A 70 -13.03 -3.20 4.37
C GLY A 70 -13.59 -2.21 5.41
N CYS A 71 -13.42 -2.49 6.69
CA CYS A 71 -13.82 -1.59 7.77
C CYS A 71 -13.05 -0.25 7.71
N CYS A 72 -11.74 -0.31 7.44
CA CYS A 72 -10.93 0.91 7.29
C CYS A 72 -11.35 1.73 6.07
N ALA A 73 -11.60 1.10 4.93
CA ALA A 73 -12.07 1.78 3.73
C ALA A 73 -13.42 2.47 3.97
N SER A 74 -14.37 1.77 4.62
CA SER A 74 -15.65 2.32 5.00
C SER A 74 -15.50 3.47 6.00
N GLY A 75 -14.61 3.33 6.99
CA GLY A 75 -14.32 4.38 7.98
C GLY A 75 -13.78 5.64 7.32
N VAL A 76 -12.80 5.52 6.43
CA VAL A 76 -12.24 6.66 5.67
C VAL A 76 -13.32 7.33 4.81
N TRP A 77 -14.22 6.55 4.21
CA TRP A 77 -15.34 7.07 3.44
C TRP A 77 -16.33 7.86 4.29
N PHE A 78 -16.64 7.37 5.51
CA PHE A 78 -17.57 8.06 6.42
C PHE A 78 -16.98 9.33 7.04
N PHE A 79 -15.68 9.29 7.37
CA PHE A 79 -14.99 10.41 8.01
C PHE A 79 -14.37 11.36 6.98
N LYS A 80 -15.24 12.11 6.26
CA LYS A 80 -14.81 13.09 5.23
C LYS A 80 -14.12 14.35 5.80
N ASN A 81 -13.82 14.39 7.08
CA ASN A 81 -13.20 15.52 7.72
C ASN A 81 -11.67 15.49 7.52
N VAL A 82 -11.12 16.56 6.94
CA VAL A 82 -9.68 16.70 6.68
C VAL A 82 -8.83 16.51 7.95
N MET A 83 -9.28 17.00 9.10
CA MET A 83 -8.55 16.84 10.36
C MET A 83 -8.47 15.38 10.78
N VAL A 84 -9.54 14.62 10.61
CA VAL A 84 -9.57 13.19 10.89
C VAL A 84 -8.66 12.43 9.93
N LEU A 85 -8.68 12.75 8.64
CA LEU A 85 -7.80 12.13 7.64
C LEU A 85 -6.31 12.40 7.94
N ARG A 86 -5.97 13.59 8.44
CA ARG A 86 -4.61 13.91 8.92
C ARG A 86 -4.19 12.99 10.05
N ILE A 87 -5.02 12.87 11.07
CA ILE A 87 -4.73 12.02 12.24
C ILE A 87 -4.58 10.56 11.81
N ILE A 88 -5.52 10.04 11.02
CA ILE A 88 -5.49 8.67 10.53
C ILE A 88 -4.23 8.40 9.71
N GLY A 89 -3.84 9.31 8.80
CA GLY A 89 -2.62 9.16 7.99
C GLY A 89 -1.35 9.17 8.83
N CYS A 90 -1.25 10.05 9.83
CA CYS A 90 -0.12 10.04 10.77
C CYS A 90 -0.06 8.75 11.60
N VAL A 91 -1.20 8.29 12.09
CA VAL A 91 -1.30 7.01 12.82
C VAL A 91 -0.90 5.85 11.91
N ALA A 92 -1.35 5.84 10.66
CA ALA A 92 -0.94 4.84 9.68
C ALA A 92 0.58 4.82 9.45
N ALA A 93 1.22 5.99 9.35
CA ALA A 93 2.67 6.09 9.21
C ALA A 93 3.40 5.47 10.43
N ILE A 94 2.95 5.76 11.66
CA ILE A 94 3.51 5.18 12.88
C ILE A 94 3.33 3.66 12.90
N PHE A 95 2.13 3.16 12.61
CA PHE A 95 1.87 1.72 12.56
C PHE A 95 2.68 1.02 11.47
N ASN A 96 2.88 1.65 10.31
CA ASN A 96 3.72 1.09 9.27
C ASN A 96 5.20 1.00 9.70
N PHE A 97 5.68 2.00 10.43
CA PHE A 97 7.03 1.96 10.99
C PHE A 97 7.18 0.84 12.04
N LEU A 98 6.21 0.71 12.96
CA LEU A 98 6.18 -0.39 13.91
C LEU A 98 6.10 -1.76 13.22
N ASN A 99 5.31 -1.86 12.16
CA ASN A 99 5.21 -3.06 11.34
C ASN A 99 6.57 -3.46 10.77
N LEU A 100 7.30 -2.52 10.14
CA LEU A 100 8.64 -2.77 9.59
C LEU A 100 9.66 -3.25 10.63
N ILE A 101 9.57 -2.77 11.87
CA ILE A 101 10.46 -3.22 12.94
C ILE A 101 10.08 -4.62 13.43
N SER A 102 8.78 -4.93 13.44
CA SER A 102 8.25 -6.18 14.01
C SER A 102 8.37 -7.38 13.08
N ILE A 103 8.47 -7.17 11.76
CA ILE A 103 8.59 -8.27 10.79
C ILE A 103 9.90 -9.01 10.99
N PRO A 104 9.87 -10.34 11.20
CA PRO A 104 11.09 -11.13 11.31
C PRO A 104 11.95 -11.02 10.04
N LYS A 105 13.20 -10.62 10.20
CA LYS A 105 14.17 -10.49 9.11
C LYS A 105 14.88 -11.83 8.93
N HIS A 106 14.29 -12.75 8.19
CA HIS A 106 14.95 -13.98 7.81
C HIS A 106 15.42 -13.89 6.35
N PRO A 107 16.70 -13.97 6.07
CA PRO A 107 17.19 -14.05 4.70
C PRO A 107 16.76 -15.39 4.11
N SER A 108 15.69 -15.37 3.32
CA SER A 108 15.32 -16.54 2.53
C SER A 108 16.27 -16.65 1.33
N LYS A 109 17.00 -17.76 1.21
CA LYS A 109 17.79 -18.08 0.02
C LYS A 109 16.95 -18.62 -1.14
N SER A 110 15.61 -18.57 -1.02
CA SER A 110 14.73 -19.07 -2.07
C SER A 110 14.61 -18.03 -3.19
N ASN A 111 15.03 -18.41 -4.39
CA ASN A 111 14.80 -17.63 -5.59
C ASN A 111 13.28 -17.55 -5.84
N LEU A 112 12.72 -16.35 -5.74
CA LEU A 112 11.34 -16.07 -6.14
C LEU A 112 11.22 -16.33 -7.65
N THR A 113 10.70 -17.48 -8.03
CA THR A 113 10.34 -17.73 -9.43
C THR A 113 9.04 -17.01 -9.74
N ILE A 114 9.17 -15.81 -10.27
CA ILE A 114 8.02 -15.07 -10.80
C ILE A 114 7.55 -15.79 -12.06
N THR A 115 6.38 -16.41 -12.01
CA THR A 115 5.79 -17.06 -13.18
C THR A 115 5.22 -16.03 -14.15
N TRP A 116 5.32 -16.28 -15.44
CA TRP A 116 4.72 -15.42 -16.49
C TRP A 116 3.22 -15.21 -16.27
N THR A 117 2.51 -16.24 -15.80
CA THR A 117 1.09 -16.14 -15.43
C THR A 117 0.85 -15.06 -14.38
N TYR A 118 1.72 -14.98 -13.35
CA TYR A 118 1.63 -13.94 -12.33
C TYR A 118 1.83 -12.54 -12.92
N VAL A 119 2.84 -12.37 -13.78
CA VAL A 119 3.13 -11.09 -14.44
C VAL A 119 1.94 -10.63 -15.29
N ILE A 120 1.38 -11.53 -16.10
CA ILE A 120 0.23 -11.23 -16.97
C ILE A 120 -0.99 -10.86 -16.11
N LEU A 121 -1.33 -11.66 -15.11
CA LEU A 121 -2.48 -11.40 -14.23
C LEU A 121 -2.33 -10.05 -13.50
N THR A 122 -1.16 -9.77 -12.96
CA THR A 122 -0.88 -8.50 -12.27
C THR A 122 -1.03 -7.32 -13.23
N ASN A 123 -0.52 -7.43 -14.46
CA ASN A 123 -0.68 -6.35 -15.46
C ASN A 123 -2.15 -6.13 -15.83
N ILE A 124 -2.94 -7.18 -16.02
CA ILE A 124 -4.38 -7.07 -16.30
C ILE A 124 -5.08 -6.33 -15.16
N VAL A 125 -4.83 -6.76 -13.91
CA VAL A 125 -5.44 -6.14 -12.71
C VAL A 125 -5.04 -4.67 -12.60
N VAL A 126 -3.75 -4.35 -12.74
CA VAL A 126 -3.26 -2.96 -12.66
C VAL A 126 -3.87 -2.10 -13.77
N THR A 127 -3.93 -2.61 -15.01
CA THR A 127 -4.51 -1.87 -16.14
C THR A 127 -6.01 -1.61 -15.93
N THR A 128 -6.74 -2.62 -15.45
CA THR A 128 -8.17 -2.48 -15.13
C THR A 128 -8.39 -1.43 -14.04
N MET A 129 -7.57 -1.46 -12.99
CA MET A 129 -7.66 -0.47 -11.91
C MET A 129 -7.33 0.94 -12.39
N MET A 130 -6.33 1.10 -13.26
CA MET A 130 -5.99 2.39 -13.87
C MET A 130 -7.14 2.94 -14.72
N TYR A 131 -7.83 2.07 -15.47
CA TYR A 131 -9.01 2.45 -16.23
C TYR A 131 -10.17 2.88 -15.32
N ILE A 132 -10.45 2.13 -14.25
CA ILE A 132 -11.48 2.49 -13.25
C ILE A 132 -11.18 3.86 -12.65
N VAL A 133 -9.93 4.09 -12.24
CA VAL A 133 -9.49 5.38 -11.68
C VAL A 133 -9.70 6.51 -12.69
N PHE A 134 -9.35 6.29 -13.96
CA PHE A 134 -9.56 7.28 -15.02
C PHE A 134 -11.05 7.65 -15.17
N VAL A 135 -11.94 6.64 -15.24
CA VAL A 135 -13.38 6.87 -15.34
C VAL A 135 -13.94 7.62 -14.10
N LEU A 136 -13.44 7.29 -12.90
CA LEU A 136 -13.85 7.96 -11.67
C LEU A 136 -13.40 9.43 -11.63
N VAL A 137 -12.21 9.72 -12.14
CA VAL A 137 -11.69 11.10 -12.29
C VAL A 137 -12.58 11.90 -13.23
N GLU A 138 -12.91 11.35 -14.40
CA GLU A 138 -13.79 12.02 -15.36
C GLU A 138 -15.19 12.32 -14.80
N ASN A 139 -15.65 11.48 -13.87
CA ASN A 139 -16.92 11.68 -13.17
C ASN A 139 -16.83 12.54 -11.89
N GLY A 140 -15.68 13.17 -11.62
CA GLY A 140 -15.47 14.02 -10.46
C GLY A 140 -15.41 13.29 -9.11
N GLN A 141 -15.23 11.95 -9.10
CA GLN A 141 -15.23 11.11 -7.90
C GLN A 141 -13.83 11.03 -7.25
N THR A 142 -13.26 12.18 -6.95
CA THR A 142 -11.87 12.32 -6.48
C THR A 142 -11.59 11.65 -5.13
N GLU A 143 -12.59 11.63 -4.25
CA GLU A 143 -12.53 10.99 -2.93
C GLU A 143 -12.37 9.47 -3.09
N VAL A 144 -13.16 8.86 -3.97
CA VAL A 144 -13.11 7.43 -4.28
C VAL A 144 -11.76 7.06 -4.87
N VAL A 145 -11.22 7.89 -5.75
CA VAL A 145 -9.88 7.72 -6.35
C VAL A 145 -8.81 7.67 -5.26
N GLY A 146 -8.86 8.59 -4.28
CA GLY A 146 -7.93 8.61 -3.16
C GLY A 146 -7.95 7.31 -2.34
N ILE A 147 -9.14 6.75 -2.10
CA ILE A 147 -9.29 5.48 -1.37
C ILE A 147 -8.81 4.30 -2.22
N LEU A 148 -9.27 4.20 -3.48
CA LEU A 148 -8.93 3.10 -4.38
C LEU A 148 -7.44 2.99 -4.67
N SER A 149 -6.72 4.13 -4.72
CA SER A 149 -5.28 4.14 -4.96
C SER A 149 -4.48 3.44 -3.85
N ASN A 150 -5.06 3.25 -2.68
CA ASN A 150 -4.47 2.57 -1.53
C ASN A 150 -5.06 1.18 -1.26
N LEU A 151 -5.97 0.68 -2.11
CA LEU A 151 -6.36 -0.72 -1.99
C LEU A 151 -5.15 -1.62 -2.28
N PRO A 152 -4.84 -2.58 -1.39
CA PRO A 152 -3.63 -3.38 -1.49
C PRO A 152 -3.76 -4.52 -2.52
N ILE A 153 -4.23 -4.23 -3.75
CA ILE A 153 -4.55 -5.24 -4.77
C ILE A 153 -3.31 -6.04 -5.17
N ILE A 154 -2.18 -5.36 -5.42
CA ILE A 154 -0.90 -6.02 -5.73
C ILE A 154 -0.43 -6.84 -4.52
N SER A 155 -0.60 -6.28 -3.32
CA SER A 155 -0.27 -6.96 -2.07
C SER A 155 -1.10 -8.22 -1.88
N ILE A 156 -2.40 -8.15 -2.17
CA ILE A 156 -3.30 -9.30 -2.12
C ILE A 156 -2.81 -10.40 -3.06
N ALA A 157 -2.48 -10.08 -4.31
CA ALA A 157 -2.00 -11.06 -5.28
C ALA A 157 -0.68 -11.73 -4.86
N LEU A 158 0.30 -10.94 -4.38
CA LEU A 158 1.59 -11.44 -3.89
C LEU A 158 1.45 -12.31 -2.66
N LEU A 159 0.66 -11.88 -1.68
CA LEU A 159 0.44 -12.62 -0.44
C LEU A 159 -0.40 -13.87 -0.68
N ALA A 160 -1.40 -13.84 -1.56
CA ALA A 160 -2.14 -15.01 -1.95
C ALA A 160 -1.21 -16.06 -2.58
N HIS A 161 -0.34 -15.64 -3.51
CA HIS A 161 0.64 -16.54 -4.10
C HIS A 161 1.55 -17.17 -3.04
N SER A 162 2.10 -16.39 -2.12
CA SER A 162 3.02 -16.91 -1.10
C SER A 162 2.36 -17.77 -0.02
N THR A 163 1.10 -17.50 0.32
CA THR A 163 0.37 -18.27 1.34
C THR A 163 -0.30 -19.52 0.80
N CYS A 164 -0.75 -19.51 -0.48
CA CYS A 164 -1.37 -20.66 -1.13
C CYS A 164 -0.35 -21.67 -1.68
N THR A 165 0.84 -21.20 -2.05
CA THR A 165 1.92 -22.10 -2.47
C THR A 165 2.67 -22.60 -1.23
N SER A 166 3.25 -23.81 -1.30
CA SER A 166 4.01 -24.41 -0.20
C SER A 166 5.34 -23.72 0.11
N ILE A 167 5.49 -22.45 -0.26
CA ILE A 167 6.76 -21.74 -0.28
C ILE A 167 7.27 -21.37 1.13
N GLY A 168 6.43 -21.22 2.13
CA GLY A 168 6.87 -21.01 3.52
C GLY A 168 6.60 -19.62 4.09
N THR A 169 6.62 -19.54 5.41
CA THR A 169 6.43 -18.30 6.18
C THR A 169 7.49 -17.26 5.93
N ASP A 170 8.74 -17.68 5.64
CA ASP A 170 9.87 -16.77 5.41
C ASP A 170 9.66 -15.91 4.16
N ILE A 171 9.13 -16.49 3.08
CA ILE A 171 8.83 -15.74 1.86
C ILE A 171 7.64 -14.81 2.08
N THR A 172 6.63 -15.26 2.82
CA THR A 172 5.51 -14.38 3.17
C THR A 172 6.00 -13.20 4.02
N ALA A 173 6.89 -13.42 4.98
CA ALA A 173 7.51 -12.36 5.77
C ALA A 173 8.30 -11.38 4.90
N GLN A 174 9.07 -11.89 3.95
CA GLN A 174 9.82 -11.08 3.00
C GLN A 174 8.89 -10.22 2.12
N HIS A 175 7.77 -10.80 1.63
CA HIS A 175 6.77 -10.04 0.87
C HIS A 175 6.12 -8.95 1.71
N VAL A 176 5.67 -9.26 2.93
CA VAL A 176 5.09 -8.27 3.85
C VAL A 176 6.07 -7.14 4.11
N TYR A 177 7.36 -7.45 4.31
CA TYR A 177 8.40 -6.46 4.52
C TYR A 177 8.58 -5.53 3.31
N ILE A 178 8.68 -6.08 2.10
CA ILE A 178 8.79 -5.30 0.86
C ILE A 178 7.56 -4.42 0.66
N LEU A 179 6.35 -4.97 0.88
CA LEU A 179 5.10 -4.23 0.73
C LEU A 179 4.97 -3.10 1.75
N ALA A 180 5.39 -3.32 3.00
CA ALA A 180 5.41 -2.27 4.02
C ALA A 180 6.37 -1.11 3.65
N TRP A 181 7.50 -1.42 3.02
CA TRP A 181 8.39 -0.39 2.46
C TRP A 181 7.74 0.38 1.30
N GLN A 182 6.98 -0.28 0.44
CA GLN A 182 6.32 0.35 -0.71
C GLN A 182 5.24 1.37 -0.33
N ILE A 183 4.76 1.37 0.92
CA ILE A 183 3.82 2.38 1.42
C ILE A 183 4.47 3.77 1.53
N TRP A 184 5.76 3.84 1.90
CA TRP A 184 6.44 5.11 2.15
C TRP A 184 6.49 6.08 0.96
N PRO A 185 6.80 5.65 -0.28
CA PRO A 185 6.75 6.55 -1.44
C PRO A 185 5.39 7.20 -1.65
N SER A 186 4.30 6.43 -1.49
CA SER A 186 2.94 6.94 -1.64
C SER A 186 2.56 7.91 -0.51
N LEU A 187 2.90 7.58 0.74
CA LEU A 187 2.73 8.46 1.89
C LEU A 187 3.49 9.78 1.70
N THR A 188 4.74 9.70 1.25
CA THR A 188 5.58 10.88 1.02
C THR A 188 5.00 11.76 -0.08
N PHE A 189 4.57 11.15 -1.19
CA PHE A 189 3.95 11.90 -2.27
C PHE A 189 2.71 12.68 -1.78
N SER A 190 1.79 12.01 -1.11
CA SER A 190 0.58 12.63 -0.60
C SER A 190 0.87 13.72 0.42
N LEU A 191 1.78 13.46 1.36
CA LEU A 191 2.17 14.42 2.38
C LEU A 191 2.83 15.67 1.75
N MET A 192 3.76 15.49 0.82
CA MET A 192 4.42 16.60 0.14
C MET A 192 3.45 17.42 -0.71
N THR A 193 2.51 16.77 -1.40
CA THR A 193 1.44 17.45 -2.13
C THR A 193 0.63 18.35 -1.20
N ILE A 194 0.28 17.87 -0.03
CA ILE A 194 -0.50 18.62 0.96
C ILE A 194 0.28 19.80 1.51
N VAL A 195 1.54 19.57 1.90
CA VAL A 195 2.38 20.59 2.56
C VAL A 195 2.80 21.69 1.58
N THR A 196 3.02 21.36 0.32
CA THR A 196 3.52 22.31 -0.69
C THR A 196 2.43 22.89 -1.57
N TYR A 197 1.17 22.64 -1.25
CA TYR A 197 0.02 23.11 -2.04
C TYR A 197 0.04 24.62 -2.29
N ASP A 198 0.40 25.41 -1.27
CA ASP A 198 0.41 26.87 -1.33
C ASP A 198 1.56 27.45 -2.18
N PHE A 199 2.56 26.65 -2.55
CA PHE A 199 3.68 27.10 -3.40
C PHE A 199 3.33 27.19 -4.89
N GLY A 200 2.11 26.79 -5.26
CA GLY A 200 1.63 26.74 -6.61
C GLY A 200 1.87 25.36 -7.25
N TRP A 201 1.01 25.07 -8.19
CA TRP A 201 0.84 23.77 -8.83
C TRP A 201 2.13 23.12 -9.37
N ILE A 202 2.97 23.86 -10.09
CA ILE A 202 4.21 23.32 -10.68
C ILE A 202 5.18 22.92 -9.56
N TRP A 203 5.40 23.82 -8.60
CA TRP A 203 6.31 23.58 -7.48
C TRP A 203 5.83 22.43 -6.58
N MET A 204 4.54 22.38 -6.31
CA MET A 204 3.93 21.29 -5.55
C MET A 204 4.24 19.93 -6.20
N LEU A 205 4.02 19.79 -7.51
CA LEU A 205 4.31 18.55 -8.24
C LEU A 205 5.80 18.22 -8.25
N CYS A 206 6.65 19.19 -8.56
CA CYS A 206 8.09 18.98 -8.61
C CYS A 206 8.62 18.50 -7.25
N ILE A 207 8.24 19.16 -6.15
CA ILE A 207 8.70 18.79 -4.81
C ILE A 207 8.17 17.42 -4.42
N SER A 208 6.89 17.12 -4.69
CA SER A 208 6.30 15.81 -4.38
C SER A 208 6.98 14.67 -5.14
N ILE A 209 7.26 14.85 -6.42
CA ILE A 209 7.95 13.86 -7.25
C ILE A 209 9.39 13.66 -6.77
N VAL A 210 10.16 14.75 -6.58
CA VAL A 210 11.55 14.67 -6.14
C VAL A 210 11.66 14.00 -4.77
N SER A 211 10.82 14.38 -3.81
CA SER A 211 10.80 13.78 -2.47
C SER A 211 10.47 12.27 -2.55
N THR A 212 9.54 11.89 -3.40
CA THR A 212 9.18 10.48 -3.61
C THR A 212 10.33 9.69 -4.22
N ILE A 213 11.03 10.25 -5.21
CA ILE A 213 12.23 9.63 -5.81
C ILE A 213 13.32 9.42 -4.76
N ILE A 214 13.57 10.42 -3.90
CA ILE A 214 14.54 10.30 -2.81
C ILE A 214 14.18 9.14 -1.88
N VAL A 215 12.90 9.02 -1.49
CA VAL A 215 12.44 7.92 -0.63
C VAL A 215 12.61 6.56 -1.33
N ILE A 216 12.33 6.47 -2.63
CA ILE A 216 12.55 5.24 -3.42
C ILE A 216 14.05 4.87 -3.45
N ILE A 217 14.95 5.82 -3.65
CA ILE A 217 16.39 5.57 -3.65
C ILE A 217 16.85 5.06 -2.28
N ILE A 218 16.41 5.71 -1.19
CA ILE A 218 16.70 5.26 0.17
C ILE A 218 16.19 3.84 0.39
N GLN A 219 14.94 3.57 -0.02
CA GLN A 219 14.30 2.26 0.08
C GLN A 219 15.13 1.19 -0.67
N LEU A 220 15.51 1.42 -1.91
CA LEU A 220 16.31 0.50 -2.69
C LEU A 220 17.67 0.23 -2.04
N THR A 221 18.32 1.28 -1.51
CA THR A 221 19.61 1.16 -0.83
C THR A 221 19.50 0.33 0.46
N VAL A 222 18.42 0.52 1.22
CA VAL A 222 18.16 -0.25 2.46
C VAL A 222 17.80 -1.68 2.13
N LEU A 223 16.91 -1.90 1.18
CA LEU A 223 16.48 -3.26 0.78
C LEU A 223 17.64 -4.07 0.22
N THR A 224 18.50 -3.48 -0.61
CA THR A 224 19.68 -4.20 -1.14
C THR A 224 20.63 -4.63 -0.03
N LYS A 225 20.84 -3.81 1.02
CA LYS A 225 21.69 -4.18 2.16
C LYS A 225 21.09 -5.25 3.09
N ILE A 226 19.78 -5.44 3.06
CA ILE A 226 19.09 -6.39 3.95
C ILE A 226 18.84 -7.72 3.24
N LEU A 227 18.65 -7.70 1.91
CA LEU A 227 18.33 -8.88 1.11
C LEU A 227 19.58 -9.57 0.53
N TYR A 228 20.71 -8.87 0.45
CA TYR A 228 22.00 -9.37 -0.02
C TYR A 228 23.09 -9.17 1.04
#